data_5a2bd9020c01dbcad8c091da0982223d
#
_entry.id   5a2bd9020c01dbcad8c091da0982223d
#
_cell.length_a   1.000
_cell.length_b   1.000
_cell.length_c   1.000
_cell.angle_alpha   90.00
_cell.angle_beta   90.00
_cell.angle_gamma   90.00
#
_symmetry.space_group_name_H-M   'P 1'
#
loop_
_entity.id
_entity.type
_entity.pdbx_description
1 polymer ?
#
loop_
_entity_poly.entity_id
_entity_poly.type
_entity_poly.pdbx_seq_one_letter_code
_entity_poly.pdbx_strand_id
1 'polypeptide(L)'
;MKLKYTKRQLFKVKDYLLFKYYKLKTKKYNYNIAELDAQGYFSQGGQDKYVAEHLLPDVQQGFFVDIGAHDGITFSNSYYFEKKGWSGFAIEPNPKIFANLVANRNCQLINAGIGSEETKQTFRAIEDPVSMLSCFIDNIDIRHIQRIEEEVLHANCKYTDIEVSCISFNKLLSNKNIKKIDYLSIDVEGLEFEILKSIDFQNLEIAAVSVENNYKDYRIPEIMERANFKL
;
A
#
# COMPACT_ATOMS: atom_id res chain seq x y z
N MET A 1 -6.65 11.83 44.89
CA MET A 1 -6.52 10.44 44.43
C MET A 1 -5.83 10.41 43.07
N LYS A 2 -4.52 10.12 43.00
CA LYS A 2 -3.79 10.04 41.73
C LYS A 2 -4.07 8.66 41.12
N LEU A 3 -4.82 8.64 40.00
CA LEU A 3 -4.99 7.43 39.21
C LEU A 3 -3.62 6.97 38.66
N LYS A 4 -3.08 5.88 39.22
CA LYS A 4 -1.86 5.26 38.71
C LYS A 4 -2.25 4.37 37.53
N TYR A 5 -2.17 4.89 36.32
CA TYR A 5 -2.25 4.08 35.11
C TYR A 5 -0.98 3.23 34.97
N THR A 6 -1.14 1.96 34.62
CA THR A 6 -0.01 1.12 34.21
C THR A 6 0.57 1.64 32.88
N LYS A 7 1.86 1.39 32.61
CA LYS A 7 2.48 1.76 31.31
C LYS A 7 1.64 1.30 30.11
N ARG A 8 1.02 0.11 30.19
CA ARG A 8 0.16 -0.46 29.15
C ARG A 8 -1.17 0.31 28.98
N GLN A 9 -1.73 0.82 30.06
CA GLN A 9 -2.96 1.64 30.03
C GLN A 9 -2.67 3.04 29.48
N LEU A 10 -1.53 3.65 29.84
CA LEU A 10 -1.07 4.94 29.31
C LEU A 10 -0.81 4.83 27.79
N PHE A 11 -0.23 3.71 27.34
CA PHE A 11 -0.03 3.45 25.90
C PHE A 11 -1.36 3.43 25.16
N LYS A 12 -2.34 2.65 25.61
CA LYS A 12 -3.68 2.56 25.00
C LYS A 12 -4.42 3.90 24.96
N VAL A 13 -4.26 4.75 25.99
CA VAL A 13 -4.86 6.09 26.01
C VAL A 13 -4.18 7.02 25.00
N LYS A 14 -2.86 6.96 24.89
CA LYS A 14 -2.09 7.73 23.88
C LYS A 14 -2.53 7.34 22.46
N ASP A 15 -2.61 6.04 22.18
CA ASP A 15 -3.02 5.51 20.89
C ASP A 15 -4.44 5.94 20.50
N TYR A 16 -5.37 5.89 21.45
CA TYR A 16 -6.74 6.35 21.25
C TYR A 16 -6.83 7.86 20.94
N LEU A 17 -6.05 8.69 21.65
CA LEU A 17 -6.04 10.13 21.44
C LEU A 17 -5.40 10.51 20.09
N LEU A 18 -4.31 9.84 19.71
CA LEU A 18 -3.68 9.98 18.40
C LEU A 18 -4.61 9.56 17.29
N PHE A 19 -5.27 8.41 17.44
CA PHE A 19 -6.30 7.96 16.48
C PHE A 19 -7.42 9.00 16.30
N LYS A 20 -7.96 9.55 17.38
CA LYS A 20 -8.96 10.64 17.30
C LYS A 20 -8.43 11.87 16.58
N TYR A 21 -7.20 12.29 16.90
CA TYR A 21 -6.57 13.43 16.28
C TYR A 21 -6.44 13.26 14.77
N TYR A 22 -5.89 12.14 14.31
CA TYR A 22 -5.74 11.88 12.88
C TYR A 22 -7.07 11.66 12.17
N LYS A 23 -8.04 11.01 12.80
CA LYS A 23 -9.39 10.88 12.23
C LYS A 23 -10.09 12.21 11.96
N LEU A 24 -9.77 13.24 12.73
CA LEU A 24 -10.31 14.60 12.53
C LEU A 24 -9.61 15.35 11.38
N LYS A 25 -8.35 14.98 11.07
CA LYS A 25 -7.56 15.60 10.01
C LYS A 25 -7.80 14.99 8.62
N THR A 26 -8.07 13.71 8.55
CA THR A 26 -8.26 13.00 7.28
C THR A 26 -9.62 13.33 6.66
N LYS A 27 -9.61 13.87 5.44
CA LYS A 27 -10.84 14.04 4.66
C LYS A 27 -11.30 12.67 4.15
N LYS A 28 -12.60 12.39 4.30
CA LYS A 28 -13.22 11.25 3.65
C LYS A 28 -13.75 11.66 2.29
N TYR A 29 -13.27 11.01 1.25
CA TYR A 29 -13.86 11.06 -0.07
C TYR A 29 -14.66 9.78 -0.27
N ASN A 30 -15.95 9.91 -0.63
CA ASN A 30 -16.79 8.77 -0.97
C ASN A 30 -17.00 8.81 -2.47
N TYR A 31 -16.30 7.97 -3.19
CA TYR A 31 -16.48 7.75 -4.62
C TYR A 31 -17.34 6.49 -4.84
N ASN A 32 -18.15 6.52 -5.89
CA ASN A 32 -18.87 5.35 -6.35
C ASN A 32 -18.03 4.62 -7.40
N ILE A 33 -17.76 3.33 -7.23
CA ILE A 33 -16.91 2.54 -8.14
C ILE A 33 -17.43 2.61 -9.58
N ALA A 34 -18.73 2.48 -9.81
CA ALA A 34 -19.30 2.55 -11.15
C ALA A 34 -19.13 3.93 -11.80
N GLU A 35 -19.11 5.00 -11.02
CA GLU A 35 -18.83 6.35 -11.52
C GLU A 35 -17.35 6.54 -11.82
N LEU A 36 -16.46 5.94 -11.03
CA LEU A 36 -15.02 5.94 -11.28
C LEU A 36 -14.70 5.22 -12.59
N ASP A 37 -15.22 4.01 -12.77
CA ASP A 37 -15.05 3.22 -14.01
C ASP A 37 -15.55 3.97 -15.25
N ALA A 38 -16.73 4.60 -15.16
CA ALA A 38 -17.30 5.39 -16.24
C ALA A 38 -16.43 6.60 -16.63
N GLN A 39 -15.62 7.10 -15.70
CA GLN A 39 -14.67 8.20 -15.91
C GLN A 39 -13.26 7.71 -16.27
N GLY A 40 -13.03 6.38 -16.30
CA GLY A 40 -11.75 5.77 -16.64
C GLY A 40 -10.74 5.71 -15.50
N TYR A 41 -11.21 5.78 -14.23
CA TYR A 41 -10.43 5.54 -13.03
C TYR A 41 -10.58 4.08 -12.57
N PHE A 42 -9.61 3.55 -11.85
CA PHE A 42 -9.52 2.13 -11.55
C PHE A 42 -9.49 1.79 -10.07
N SER A 43 -9.05 2.72 -9.21
CA SER A 43 -8.89 2.45 -7.79
C SER A 43 -10.22 2.25 -7.06
N GLN A 44 -10.23 1.41 -6.04
CA GLN A 44 -11.42 1.08 -5.27
C GLN A 44 -12.03 2.29 -4.54
N GLY A 45 -11.21 3.17 -4.02
CA GLY A 45 -11.63 4.33 -3.22
C GLY A 45 -11.43 5.67 -3.92
N GLY A 46 -11.09 5.70 -5.23
CA GLY A 46 -10.85 6.93 -5.99
C GLY A 46 -9.50 7.59 -5.70
N GLN A 47 -8.52 6.82 -5.24
CA GLN A 47 -7.17 7.32 -4.96
C GLN A 47 -6.52 7.90 -6.22
N ASP A 48 -6.57 7.17 -7.33
CA ASP A 48 -6.06 7.61 -8.63
C ASP A 48 -6.73 8.90 -9.12
N LYS A 49 -8.06 9.01 -8.99
CA LYS A 49 -8.80 10.22 -9.30
C LYS A 49 -8.37 11.39 -8.43
N TYR A 50 -8.29 11.17 -7.11
CA TYR A 50 -7.92 12.23 -6.18
C TYR A 50 -6.50 12.75 -6.44
N VAL A 51 -5.55 11.85 -6.67
CA VAL A 51 -4.18 12.22 -7.00
C VAL A 51 -4.13 12.98 -8.33
N ALA A 52 -4.80 12.50 -9.37
CA ALA A 52 -4.80 13.12 -10.68
C ALA A 52 -5.46 14.51 -10.70
N GLU A 53 -6.60 14.67 -10.03
CA GLU A 53 -7.38 15.91 -10.11
C GLU A 53 -6.99 16.96 -9.07
N HIS A 54 -6.44 16.54 -7.92
CA HIS A 54 -6.24 17.45 -6.79
C HIS A 54 -4.79 17.59 -6.32
N LEU A 55 -3.97 16.52 -6.44
CA LEU A 55 -2.59 16.58 -5.98
C LEU A 55 -1.61 16.88 -7.11
N LEU A 56 -1.83 16.28 -8.28
CA LEU A 56 -0.90 16.34 -9.42
C LEU A 56 -1.60 16.72 -10.74
N PRO A 57 -2.51 17.72 -10.77
CA PRO A 57 -3.32 18.03 -11.96
C PRO A 57 -2.49 18.46 -13.17
N ASP A 58 -1.34 19.05 -12.93
CA ASP A 58 -0.47 19.62 -13.99
C ASP A 58 0.66 18.67 -14.43
N VAL A 59 0.78 17.48 -13.81
CA VAL A 59 1.84 16.52 -14.13
C VAL A 59 1.43 15.67 -15.33
N GLN A 60 1.98 15.99 -16.51
CA GLN A 60 1.66 15.30 -17.76
C GLN A 60 2.43 13.97 -17.91
N GLN A 61 3.67 13.93 -17.45
CA GLN A 61 4.53 12.75 -17.47
C GLN A 61 5.19 12.62 -16.10
N GLY A 62 4.80 11.61 -15.36
CA GLY A 62 5.32 11.36 -14.01
C GLY A 62 5.91 9.96 -13.89
N PHE A 63 6.40 9.69 -12.70
CA PHE A 63 6.91 8.38 -12.30
C PHE A 63 6.14 7.87 -11.08
N PHE A 64 5.52 6.70 -11.23
CA PHE A 64 4.82 6.05 -10.13
C PHE A 64 5.58 4.84 -9.61
N VAL A 65 5.32 4.50 -8.33
CA VAL A 65 5.67 3.21 -7.74
C VAL A 65 4.43 2.65 -7.07
N ASP A 66 4.04 1.43 -7.46
CA ASP A 66 2.88 0.72 -6.93
C ASP A 66 3.35 -0.55 -6.23
N ILE A 67 3.25 -0.57 -4.90
CA ILE A 67 3.68 -1.68 -4.05
C ILE A 67 2.43 -2.45 -3.60
N GLY A 68 2.31 -3.71 -4.05
CA GLY A 68 1.10 -4.51 -3.93
C GLY A 68 0.18 -4.31 -5.14
N ALA A 69 0.75 -4.38 -6.36
CA ALA A 69 0.02 -4.04 -7.58
C ALA A 69 -1.02 -5.10 -8.01
N HIS A 70 -1.06 -6.27 -7.35
CA HIS A 70 -1.96 -7.39 -7.65
C HIS A 70 -1.92 -7.75 -9.14
N ASP A 71 -3.08 -7.90 -9.82
CA ASP A 71 -3.18 -8.19 -11.25
C ASP A 71 -2.89 -6.97 -12.15
N GLY A 72 -2.70 -5.80 -11.56
CA GLY A 72 -2.36 -4.54 -12.22
C GLY A 72 -3.52 -3.73 -12.77
N ILE A 73 -4.75 -4.25 -12.78
CA ILE A 73 -5.95 -3.56 -13.27
C ILE A 73 -7.01 -3.45 -12.17
N THR A 74 -7.37 -4.58 -11.53
CA THR A 74 -8.44 -4.64 -10.55
C THR A 74 -8.11 -3.75 -9.35
N PHE A 75 -8.91 -2.71 -9.12
CA PHE A 75 -8.73 -1.71 -8.07
C PHE A 75 -7.36 -1.03 -8.05
N SER A 76 -6.67 -0.98 -9.20
CA SER A 76 -5.32 -0.45 -9.29
C SER A 76 -5.26 1.05 -9.00
N ASN A 77 -4.40 1.44 -8.10
CA ASN A 77 -4.11 2.84 -7.78
C ASN A 77 -3.24 3.54 -8.84
N SER A 78 -2.52 2.78 -9.68
CA SER A 78 -1.52 3.31 -10.61
C SER A 78 -1.83 3.11 -12.09
N TYR A 79 -2.78 2.25 -12.45
CA TYR A 79 -3.05 1.93 -13.86
C TYR A 79 -3.54 3.13 -14.67
N TYR A 80 -4.35 4.00 -14.05
CA TYR A 80 -4.75 5.27 -14.67
C TYR A 80 -3.56 6.08 -15.16
N PHE A 81 -2.52 6.22 -14.34
CA PHE A 81 -1.33 7.01 -14.67
C PHE A 81 -0.52 6.35 -15.80
N GLU A 82 -0.38 5.02 -15.80
CA GLU A 82 0.26 4.32 -16.92
C GLU A 82 -0.49 4.55 -18.23
N LYS A 83 -1.82 4.49 -18.23
CA LYS A 83 -2.65 4.80 -19.40
C LYS A 83 -2.50 6.26 -19.87
N LYS A 84 -2.10 7.17 -18.99
CA LYS A 84 -1.78 8.57 -19.31
C LYS A 84 -0.32 8.77 -19.76
N GLY A 85 0.45 7.68 -19.90
CA GLY A 85 1.82 7.73 -20.41
C GLY A 85 2.89 7.95 -19.33
N TRP A 86 2.54 7.81 -18.03
CA TRP A 86 3.54 7.81 -16.98
C TRP A 86 4.37 6.53 -17.04
N SER A 87 5.63 6.62 -16.64
CA SER A 87 6.48 5.46 -16.38
C SER A 87 6.42 5.08 -14.89
N GLY A 88 6.87 3.85 -14.55
CA GLY A 88 6.88 3.47 -13.15
C GLY A 88 7.23 2.01 -12.91
N PHE A 89 7.09 1.63 -11.64
CA PHE A 89 7.20 0.25 -11.15
C PHE A 89 5.86 -0.24 -10.65
N ALA A 90 5.50 -1.49 -11.02
CA ALA A 90 4.45 -2.26 -10.37
C ALA A 90 5.07 -3.51 -9.73
N ILE A 91 4.86 -3.69 -8.44
CA ILE A 91 5.56 -4.66 -7.60
C ILE A 91 4.53 -5.59 -6.98
N GLU A 92 4.67 -6.90 -7.22
CA GLU A 92 3.76 -7.93 -6.72
C GLU A 92 4.56 -9.16 -6.28
N PRO A 93 4.47 -9.56 -4.99
CA PRO A 93 5.20 -10.71 -4.48
C PRO A 93 4.66 -12.06 -4.94
N ASN A 94 3.34 -12.22 -5.11
CA ASN A 94 2.73 -13.49 -5.48
C ASN A 94 3.05 -13.87 -6.93
N PRO A 95 3.84 -14.94 -7.21
CA PRO A 95 4.26 -15.24 -8.57
C PRO A 95 3.10 -15.63 -9.48
N LYS A 96 2.01 -16.21 -8.96
CA LYS A 96 0.82 -16.55 -9.73
C LYS A 96 0.07 -15.28 -10.18
N ILE A 97 -0.11 -14.34 -9.28
CA ILE A 97 -0.76 -13.05 -9.56
C ILE A 97 0.15 -12.18 -10.44
N PHE A 98 1.46 -12.21 -10.19
CA PHE A 98 2.44 -11.51 -11.02
C PHE A 98 2.38 -11.92 -12.51
N ALA A 99 2.03 -13.17 -12.81
CA ALA A 99 1.81 -13.60 -14.21
C ALA A 99 0.65 -12.83 -14.87
N ASN A 100 -0.42 -12.53 -14.12
CA ASN A 100 -1.51 -11.69 -14.59
C ASN A 100 -1.05 -10.22 -14.75
N LEU A 101 -0.28 -9.72 -13.79
CA LEU A 101 0.30 -8.38 -13.85
C LEU A 101 1.16 -8.21 -15.12
N VAL A 102 1.98 -9.20 -15.48
CA VAL A 102 2.79 -9.21 -16.72
C VAL A 102 1.92 -9.13 -17.98
N ALA A 103 0.77 -9.79 -17.98
CA ALA A 103 -0.16 -9.75 -19.12
C ALA A 103 -0.90 -8.39 -19.24
N ASN A 104 -1.06 -7.66 -18.15
CA ASN A 104 -1.93 -6.49 -18.05
C ASN A 104 -1.19 -5.14 -18.14
N ARG A 105 0.10 -5.09 -17.81
CA ARG A 105 0.86 -3.83 -17.63
C ARG A 105 2.10 -3.78 -18.52
N ASN A 106 2.48 -2.57 -18.92
CA ASN A 106 3.66 -2.31 -19.74
C ASN A 106 4.78 -1.55 -19.00
N CYS A 107 4.56 -1.10 -17.78
CA CYS A 107 5.58 -0.48 -16.94
C CYS A 107 6.66 -1.48 -16.52
N GLN A 108 7.64 -1.07 -15.72
CA GLN A 108 8.61 -2.01 -15.16
C GLN A 108 7.97 -2.87 -14.07
N LEU A 109 8.04 -4.19 -14.22
CA LEU A 109 7.38 -5.15 -13.33
C LEU A 109 8.41 -5.86 -12.45
N ILE A 110 8.10 -6.04 -11.17
CA ILE A 110 9.01 -6.62 -10.19
C ILE A 110 8.27 -7.68 -9.38
N ASN A 111 8.70 -8.95 -9.49
CA ASN A 111 8.15 -10.04 -8.68
C ASN A 111 8.96 -10.18 -7.38
N ALA A 112 8.61 -9.38 -6.40
CA ALA A 112 9.22 -9.39 -5.07
C ALA A 112 8.32 -8.69 -4.05
N GLY A 113 8.55 -8.94 -2.77
CA GLY A 113 8.09 -8.06 -1.70
C GLY A 113 9.02 -6.86 -1.50
N ILE A 114 8.50 -5.83 -0.84
CA ILE A 114 9.31 -4.67 -0.41
C ILE A 114 9.53 -4.73 1.10
N GLY A 115 10.76 -4.49 1.52
CA GLY A 115 11.16 -4.43 2.91
C GLY A 115 12.33 -3.48 3.15
N SER A 116 12.87 -3.50 4.37
CA SER A 116 14.06 -2.71 4.73
C SER A 116 15.36 -3.27 4.16
N GLU A 117 15.42 -4.57 3.88
CA GLU A 117 16.60 -5.28 3.41
C GLU A 117 16.24 -6.43 2.46
N GLU A 118 17.26 -6.97 1.79
CA GLU A 118 17.11 -8.13 0.93
C GLU A 118 17.05 -9.40 1.77
N THR A 119 15.94 -10.11 1.70
CA THR A 119 15.68 -11.32 2.48
C THR A 119 14.66 -12.21 1.78
N LYS A 120 14.43 -13.37 2.32
CA LYS A 120 13.29 -14.22 1.96
C LYS A 120 12.33 -14.29 3.13
N GLN A 121 11.05 -14.19 2.84
CA GLN A 121 9.99 -14.22 3.84
C GLN A 121 8.85 -15.14 3.42
N THR A 122 8.13 -15.64 4.40
CA THR A 122 6.95 -16.46 4.15
C THR A 122 5.76 -15.59 3.76
N PHE A 123 5.20 -15.85 2.59
CA PHE A 123 4.05 -15.16 2.02
C PHE A 123 2.88 -16.12 1.90
N ARG A 124 1.73 -15.74 2.43
CA ARG A 124 0.48 -16.48 2.29
C ARG A 124 -0.20 -16.11 1.00
N ALA A 125 -0.08 -16.97 0.01
CA ALA A 125 -0.73 -16.83 -1.29
C ALA A 125 -2.14 -17.43 -1.20
N ILE A 126 -3.15 -16.58 -1.27
CA ILE A 126 -4.57 -16.96 -1.20
C ILE A 126 -5.12 -17.10 -2.62
N GLU A 127 -6.00 -18.07 -2.84
CA GLU A 127 -6.66 -18.29 -4.12
C GLU A 127 -7.82 -17.31 -4.33
N ASP A 128 -8.21 -17.14 -5.60
CA ASP A 128 -9.42 -16.39 -5.94
C ASP A 128 -10.68 -17.03 -5.32
N PRO A 129 -11.69 -16.23 -4.99
CA PRO A 129 -11.88 -14.83 -5.36
C PRO A 129 -11.30 -13.81 -4.36
N VAL A 130 -10.61 -14.24 -3.31
CA VAL A 130 -10.10 -13.36 -2.24
C VAL A 130 -8.56 -13.26 -2.24
N SER A 131 -7.94 -13.47 -3.38
CA SER A 131 -6.49 -13.44 -3.58
C SER A 131 -5.83 -12.10 -3.20
N MET A 132 -6.59 -11.00 -3.20
CA MET A 132 -6.13 -9.67 -2.77
C MET A 132 -5.74 -9.62 -1.29
N LEU A 133 -6.23 -10.54 -0.46
CA LEU A 133 -5.84 -10.63 0.95
C LEU A 133 -4.50 -11.34 1.19
N SER A 134 -3.81 -11.74 0.12
CA SER A 134 -2.50 -12.39 0.22
C SER A 134 -1.48 -11.45 0.87
N CYS A 135 -0.68 -11.96 1.80
CA CYS A 135 0.16 -11.12 2.65
C CYS A 135 1.40 -11.85 3.17
N PHE A 136 2.38 -11.12 3.64
CA PHE A 136 3.45 -11.67 4.47
C PHE A 136 2.92 -11.99 5.85
N ILE A 137 3.27 -13.18 6.39
CA ILE A 137 2.72 -13.65 7.67
C ILE A 137 3.54 -13.23 8.88
N ASP A 138 4.78 -12.77 8.68
CA ASP A 138 5.63 -12.30 9.76
C ASP A 138 5.22 -10.89 10.21
N ASN A 139 4.94 -10.74 11.51
CA ASN A 139 4.54 -9.47 12.15
C ASN A 139 3.21 -8.86 11.68
N ILE A 140 2.35 -9.65 11.05
CA ILE A 140 1.03 -9.21 10.59
C ILE A 140 0.08 -8.92 11.76
N ASP A 141 -0.86 -7.99 11.55
CA ASP A 141 -1.92 -7.71 12.53
C ASP A 141 -2.85 -8.93 12.68
N ILE A 142 -3.11 -9.33 13.91
CA ILE A 142 -3.98 -10.49 14.20
C ILE A 142 -5.38 -10.33 13.58
N ARG A 143 -5.86 -9.10 13.42
CA ARG A 143 -7.16 -8.81 12.78
C ARG A 143 -7.16 -9.16 11.30
N HIS A 144 -6.00 -9.04 10.63
CA HIS A 144 -5.87 -9.45 9.24
C HIS A 144 -5.90 -10.97 9.11
N ILE A 145 -5.22 -11.69 9.99
CA ILE A 145 -5.27 -13.16 10.04
C ILE A 145 -6.72 -13.63 10.22
N GLN A 146 -7.46 -13.05 11.17
CA GLN A 146 -8.87 -13.37 11.38
C GLN A 146 -9.72 -13.10 10.14
N ARG A 147 -9.51 -11.96 9.47
CA ARG A 147 -10.19 -11.62 8.21
C ARG A 147 -9.90 -12.67 7.14
N ILE A 148 -8.64 -13.09 6.97
CA ILE A 148 -8.27 -14.14 6.01
C ILE A 148 -9.01 -15.44 6.32
N GLU A 149 -9.01 -15.89 7.57
CA GLU A 149 -9.67 -17.13 7.96
C GLU A 149 -11.18 -17.09 7.66
N GLU A 150 -11.84 -15.99 7.96
CA GLU A 150 -13.28 -15.78 7.69
C GLU A 150 -13.56 -15.75 6.18
N GLU A 151 -12.80 -14.96 5.40
CA GLU A 151 -13.03 -14.77 3.97
C GLU A 151 -12.70 -16.04 3.15
N VAL A 152 -11.60 -16.73 3.49
CA VAL A 152 -11.22 -18.00 2.85
C VAL A 152 -12.27 -19.08 3.10
N LEU A 153 -12.78 -19.17 4.33
CA LEU A 153 -13.86 -20.09 4.68
C LEU A 153 -15.15 -19.75 3.90
N HIS A 154 -15.52 -18.47 3.88
CA HIS A 154 -16.73 -18.00 3.19
C HIS A 154 -16.68 -18.21 1.68
N ALA A 155 -15.53 -17.92 1.08
CA ALA A 155 -15.29 -18.10 -0.35
C ALA A 155 -15.03 -19.57 -0.75
N ASN A 156 -14.89 -20.49 0.22
CA ASN A 156 -14.53 -21.88 0.00
C ASN A 156 -13.27 -22.05 -0.88
N CYS A 157 -12.28 -21.18 -0.68
CA CYS A 157 -10.99 -21.23 -1.36
C CYS A 157 -9.88 -21.73 -0.42
N LYS A 158 -8.64 -21.74 -0.89
CA LYS A 158 -7.48 -22.19 -0.15
C LYS A 158 -6.38 -21.14 -0.17
N TYR A 159 -5.39 -21.36 0.67
CA TYR A 159 -4.12 -20.63 0.61
C TYR A 159 -2.94 -21.59 0.71
N THR A 160 -1.79 -21.10 0.28
CA THR A 160 -0.51 -21.82 0.39
C THR A 160 0.55 -20.83 0.87
N ASP A 161 1.31 -21.22 1.87
CA ASP A 161 2.45 -20.42 2.32
C ASP A 161 3.66 -20.77 1.44
N ILE A 162 4.23 -19.73 0.81
CA ILE A 162 5.36 -19.81 -0.11
C ILE A 162 6.50 -18.91 0.34
N GLU A 163 7.74 -19.24 -0.05
CA GLU A 163 8.88 -18.38 0.17
C GLU A 163 9.01 -17.36 -0.97
N VAL A 164 9.07 -16.08 -0.64
CA VAL A 164 9.16 -14.96 -1.58
C VAL A 164 10.37 -14.11 -1.26
N SER A 165 11.07 -13.66 -2.31
CA SER A 165 12.17 -12.70 -2.17
C SER A 165 11.64 -11.32 -1.85
N CYS A 166 12.20 -10.69 -0.81
CA CYS A 166 11.99 -9.28 -0.50
C CYS A 166 13.23 -8.48 -0.88
N ILE A 167 13.02 -7.28 -1.39
CA ILE A 167 14.08 -6.35 -1.77
C ILE A 167 13.97 -5.05 -0.99
N SER A 168 15.11 -4.41 -0.75
CA SER A 168 15.12 -3.09 -0.12
C SER A 168 14.60 -2.03 -1.08
N PHE A 169 13.59 -1.25 -0.64
CA PHE A 169 13.02 -0.15 -1.42
C PHE A 169 14.09 0.87 -1.83
N ASN A 170 14.88 1.34 -0.87
CA ASN A 170 15.92 2.33 -1.13
C ASN A 170 16.99 1.80 -2.10
N LYS A 171 17.35 0.51 -1.99
CA LYS A 171 18.30 -0.13 -2.89
C LYS A 171 17.75 -0.30 -4.30
N LEU A 172 16.46 -0.67 -4.42
CA LEU A 172 15.77 -0.72 -5.72
C LEU A 172 15.86 0.63 -6.43
N LEU A 173 15.49 1.71 -5.74
CA LEU A 173 15.52 3.05 -6.32
C LEU A 173 16.92 3.51 -6.67
N SER A 174 17.91 3.27 -5.79
CA SER A 174 19.30 3.66 -6.04
C SER A 174 19.90 2.91 -7.22
N ASN A 175 19.64 1.60 -7.36
CA ASN A 175 20.11 0.79 -8.49
C ASN A 175 19.51 1.25 -9.83
N LYS A 176 18.34 1.87 -9.80
CA LYS A 176 17.66 2.44 -10.97
C LYS A 176 17.88 3.94 -11.13
N ASN A 177 18.68 4.54 -10.24
CA ASN A 177 18.98 5.98 -10.19
C ASN A 177 17.72 6.86 -10.09
N ILE A 178 16.69 6.37 -9.37
CA ILE A 178 15.44 7.10 -9.12
C ILE A 178 15.61 7.94 -7.86
N LYS A 179 15.43 9.25 -7.98
CA LYS A 179 15.51 10.23 -6.89
C LYS A 179 14.20 10.96 -6.66
N LYS A 180 13.24 10.79 -7.57
CA LYS A 180 11.92 11.40 -7.50
C LYS A 180 10.85 10.39 -7.88
N ILE A 181 9.77 10.38 -7.09
CA ILE A 181 8.52 9.65 -7.35
C ILE A 181 7.40 10.67 -7.32
N ASP A 182 6.62 10.76 -8.39
CA ASP A 182 5.45 11.64 -8.40
C ASP A 182 4.28 11.02 -7.64
N TYR A 183 4.09 9.70 -7.75
CA TYR A 183 3.07 9.00 -7.00
C TYR A 183 3.55 7.65 -6.45
N LEU A 184 3.48 7.47 -5.13
CA LEU A 184 3.75 6.22 -4.42
C LEU A 184 2.44 5.65 -3.89
N SER A 185 2.10 4.41 -4.29
CA SER A 185 1.01 3.62 -3.74
C SER A 185 1.57 2.48 -2.90
N ILE A 186 1.04 2.28 -1.68
CA ILE A 186 1.41 1.19 -0.77
C ILE A 186 0.12 0.51 -0.30
N ASP A 187 -0.10 -0.72 -0.77
CA ASP A 187 -1.27 -1.53 -0.46
C ASP A 187 -0.82 -3.00 -0.39
N VAL A 188 -0.39 -3.43 0.79
CA VAL A 188 0.32 -4.71 0.99
C VAL A 188 -0.30 -5.58 2.09
N GLU A 189 -1.52 -5.20 2.50
CA GLU A 189 -2.33 -5.96 3.45
C GLU A 189 -1.61 -6.24 4.79
N GLY A 190 -0.99 -5.16 5.37
CA GLY A 190 -0.57 -5.18 6.77
C GLY A 190 0.90 -4.83 7.07
N LEU A 191 1.75 -4.59 6.06
CA LEU A 191 3.14 -4.16 6.25
C LEU A 191 3.40 -2.69 5.85
N GLU A 192 2.36 -1.89 5.64
CA GLU A 192 2.44 -0.50 5.16
C GLU A 192 3.34 0.35 6.06
N PHE A 193 3.20 0.22 7.37
CA PHE A 193 4.02 0.98 8.32
C PHE A 193 5.50 0.58 8.25
N GLU A 194 5.82 -0.70 8.13
CA GLU A 194 7.22 -1.16 8.07
C GLU A 194 7.89 -0.73 6.75
N ILE A 195 7.13 -0.70 5.64
CA ILE A 195 7.60 -0.16 4.37
C ILE A 195 7.88 1.34 4.51
N LEU A 196 6.89 2.12 4.99
CA LEU A 196 7.07 3.57 5.19
C LEU A 196 8.26 3.89 6.08
N LYS A 197 8.45 3.15 7.16
CA LYS A 197 9.57 3.31 8.09
C LYS A 197 10.93 3.06 7.43
N SER A 198 10.97 2.22 6.39
CA SER A 198 12.19 1.90 5.65
C SER A 198 12.57 2.94 4.60
N ILE A 199 11.66 3.85 4.22
CA ILE A 199 11.89 4.85 3.18
C ILE A 199 12.82 5.96 3.67
N ASP A 200 13.82 6.29 2.88
CA ASP A 200 14.70 7.43 3.11
C ASP A 200 14.08 8.72 2.55
N PHE A 201 13.12 9.29 3.30
CA PHE A 201 12.45 10.53 2.93
C PHE A 201 13.36 11.76 2.87
N GLN A 202 14.62 11.68 3.35
CA GLN A 202 15.57 12.78 3.27
C GLN A 202 16.24 12.89 1.91
N ASN A 203 16.44 11.75 1.24
CA ASN A 203 17.15 11.66 -0.03
C ASN A 203 16.25 11.29 -1.22
N LEU A 204 14.95 11.11 -0.96
CA LEU A 204 13.94 10.76 -1.97
C LEU A 204 12.82 11.80 -1.98
N GLU A 205 12.62 12.46 -3.10
CA GLU A 205 11.48 13.34 -3.33
C GLU A 205 10.25 12.51 -3.68
N ILE A 206 9.16 12.66 -2.95
CA ILE A 206 7.87 12.03 -3.24
C ILE A 206 6.79 13.11 -3.22
N ALA A 207 6.04 13.25 -4.32
CA ALA A 207 5.04 14.32 -4.42
C ALA A 207 3.68 13.93 -3.83
N ALA A 208 3.22 12.71 -4.05
CA ALA A 208 1.97 12.18 -3.52
C ALA A 208 2.14 10.72 -3.04
N VAL A 209 1.45 10.37 -1.94
CA VAL A 209 1.45 9.01 -1.39
C VAL A 209 0.03 8.59 -1.07
N SER A 210 -0.37 7.40 -1.50
CA SER A 210 -1.52 6.69 -0.95
C SER A 210 -1.05 5.48 -0.15
N VAL A 211 -1.63 5.28 1.03
CA VAL A 211 -1.31 4.15 1.90
C VAL A 211 -2.59 3.54 2.40
N GLU A 212 -2.73 2.23 2.23
CA GLU A 212 -3.83 1.52 2.86
C GLU A 212 -3.67 1.52 4.39
N ASN A 213 -4.77 1.74 5.11
CA ASN A 213 -4.77 1.73 6.58
C ASN A 213 -6.05 1.10 7.12
N ASN A 214 -6.30 -0.15 6.77
CA ASN A 214 -7.48 -0.93 7.14
C ASN A 214 -7.66 -1.01 8.66
N TYR A 215 -6.57 -1.12 9.39
CA TYR A 215 -6.58 -1.33 10.84
C TYR A 215 -6.42 -0.05 11.65
N LYS A 216 -6.41 1.11 10.97
CA LYS A 216 -6.31 2.44 11.59
C LYS A 216 -5.05 2.57 12.44
N ASP A 217 -3.93 2.13 11.91
CA ASP A 217 -2.63 2.28 12.54
C ASP A 217 -2.23 3.77 12.52
N TYR A 218 -2.24 4.39 13.71
CA TYR A 218 -1.89 5.80 13.87
C TYR A 218 -0.42 6.10 13.56
N ARG A 219 0.45 5.08 13.53
CA ARG A 219 1.87 5.25 13.19
C ARG A 219 2.05 5.69 11.73
N ILE A 220 1.14 5.27 10.84
CA ILE A 220 1.15 5.65 9.42
C ILE A 220 0.99 7.18 9.26
N PRO A 221 -0.09 7.83 9.70
CA PRO A 221 -0.18 9.28 9.60
C PRO A 221 0.91 10.01 10.41
N GLU A 222 1.37 9.47 11.55
CA GLU A 222 2.46 10.07 12.31
C GLU A 222 3.77 10.12 11.51
N ILE A 223 4.16 9.04 10.83
CA ILE A 223 5.38 9.01 10.00
C ILE A 223 5.25 9.91 8.77
N MET A 224 4.06 9.98 8.16
CA MET A 224 3.79 10.86 7.01
C MET A 224 3.90 12.34 7.39
N GLU A 225 3.35 12.75 8.54
CA GLU A 225 3.52 14.13 9.04
C GLU A 225 4.98 14.46 9.33
N ARG A 226 5.75 13.54 9.93
CA ARG A 226 7.20 13.73 10.16
C ARG A 226 8.00 13.86 8.87
N ALA A 227 7.54 13.22 7.80
CA ALA A 227 8.09 13.35 6.46
C ALA A 227 7.55 14.57 5.69
N ASN A 228 6.83 15.50 6.38
CA ASN A 228 6.24 16.74 5.85
C ASN A 228 5.10 16.54 4.83
N PHE A 229 4.44 15.39 4.81
CA PHE A 229 3.21 15.22 4.02
C PHE A 229 2.02 15.86 4.73
N LYS A 230 1.12 16.42 3.93
CA LYS A 230 -0.21 16.86 4.38
C LYS A 230 -1.18 15.68 4.26
N LEU A 231 -1.91 15.42 5.34
CA LEU A 231 -2.92 14.35 5.39
C LEU A 231 -4.30 14.85 4.92
#